data_8e740261b229798ad2c08a13c16fc296
#
_entry.id   8e740261b229798ad2c08a13c16fc296
#
_cell.length_a   1.000
_cell.length_b   1.000
_cell.length_c   1.000
_cell.angle_alpha   90.00
_cell.angle_beta   90.00
_cell.angle_gamma   90.00
#
_symmetry.space_group_name_H-M   'P 1'
#
loop_
_entity.id
_entity.type
_entity.pdbx_description
1 polymer ?
#
loop_
_entity_poly.entity_id
_entity_poly.type
_entity_poly.pdbx_seq_one_letter_code
_entity_poly.pdbx_strand_id
1 'polypeptide(L)'
;MNIRNLIVAGIIMTVSSATLSADEPVAYVNPFIGTTNFGTTNPGAICPNGLMSVTPFNVMGSDKNVYDKDARWWSTPYEYHNTFFTGFSHVNLSGVGCPELGSLLLMPTSGELNVDYKQYGSEYALEEAHPGYYANRLTRYGIDTEVSATPRTSIARFTYPGGESHILLNLGEGLTNESGATIRKVSDTEYEGSKLLGGFCYYNRQGVFPIYFVIRVNKKPLQSGYWKKQRPMTGVEAEWDPDNGKYKIYTRYTKEMSGDDIGVFFSYDTKPGEQIQVQMGVSFVSIENARQNLDSEQQGFQFDKVCLDARNQWNDILSRIEVEGGSDEQKTIFYTALYHM
;
A
#
# COMPACT_ATOMS: atom_id res chain seq x y z
N MET A 1 51.37 17.09 22.85
CA MET A 1 49.91 17.06 22.99
C MET A 1 49.33 17.16 21.58
N ASN A 2 49.09 16.03 20.93
CA ASN A 2 48.70 15.96 19.52
C ASN A 2 47.20 15.65 19.44
N ILE A 3 46.44 16.58 18.90
CA ILE A 3 45.02 16.42 18.59
C ILE A 3 44.94 15.74 17.23
N ARG A 4 44.44 14.49 17.20
CA ARG A 4 44.15 13.76 15.97
C ARG A 4 42.79 14.21 15.45
N ASN A 5 42.80 14.78 14.27
CA ASN A 5 41.58 15.10 13.48
C ASN A 5 40.87 13.81 13.08
N LEU A 6 39.67 13.60 13.58
CA LEU A 6 38.76 12.59 13.08
C LEU A 6 38.02 13.20 11.88
N ILE A 7 38.38 12.75 10.69
CA ILE A 7 37.62 13.06 9.48
C ILE A 7 36.43 12.10 9.46
N VAL A 8 35.24 12.60 9.75
CA VAL A 8 33.98 11.90 9.50
C VAL A 8 33.66 12.04 8.00
N ALA A 9 33.93 10.99 7.25
CA ALA A 9 33.50 10.91 5.85
C ALA A 9 31.97 10.72 5.81
N GLY A 10 31.26 11.82 5.67
CA GLY A 10 29.83 11.78 5.33
C GLY A 10 29.68 11.25 3.90
N ILE A 11 29.09 10.08 3.75
CA ILE A 11 28.63 9.59 2.45
C ILE A 11 27.43 10.45 2.08
N ILE A 12 27.64 11.45 1.24
CA ILE A 12 26.56 12.16 0.55
C ILE A 12 26.08 11.20 -0.52
N MET A 13 24.97 10.51 -0.25
CA MET A 13 24.19 9.90 -1.33
C MET A 13 23.63 11.04 -2.20
N THR A 14 24.24 11.22 -3.34
CA THR A 14 23.65 12.03 -4.40
C THR A 14 22.44 11.27 -4.94
N VAL A 15 21.28 11.51 -4.34
CA VAL A 15 20.03 11.27 -5.02
C VAL A 15 20.08 12.16 -6.27
N SER A 16 20.16 11.54 -7.42
CA SER A 16 20.02 12.24 -8.70
C SER A 16 18.59 12.73 -8.76
N SER A 17 18.34 13.91 -8.18
CA SER A 17 17.10 14.63 -8.40
C SER A 17 17.08 14.93 -9.89
N ALA A 18 16.30 14.17 -10.66
CA ALA A 18 15.88 14.63 -11.96
C ALA A 18 15.28 16.01 -11.71
N THR A 19 15.93 17.07 -12.18
CA THR A 19 15.40 18.42 -12.11
C THR A 19 14.10 18.39 -12.90
N LEU A 20 12.97 18.36 -12.20
CA LEU A 20 11.64 18.53 -12.75
C LEU A 20 11.68 19.84 -13.54
N SER A 21 11.48 19.78 -14.84
CA SER A 21 11.29 20.99 -15.63
C SER A 21 10.06 21.69 -15.07
N ALA A 22 10.24 22.96 -14.62
CA ALA A 22 9.20 23.74 -13.97
C ALA A 22 7.97 24.02 -14.86
N ASP A 23 8.05 23.62 -16.14
CA ASP A 23 7.02 23.88 -17.15
C ASP A 23 6.14 22.66 -17.49
N GLU A 24 6.46 21.45 -16.99
CA GLU A 24 5.67 20.26 -17.28
C GLU A 24 4.39 20.21 -16.42
N PRO A 25 3.20 20.05 -17.02
CA PRO A 25 1.92 20.00 -16.30
C PRO A 25 1.89 19.04 -15.12
N VAL A 26 2.53 17.88 -15.22
CA VAL A 26 2.60 16.87 -14.16
C VAL A 26 3.31 17.38 -12.90
N ALA A 27 4.22 18.36 -13.03
CA ALA A 27 4.93 18.94 -11.89
C ALA A 27 4.06 19.84 -11.01
N TYR A 28 2.94 20.34 -11.53
CA TYR A 28 1.98 21.15 -10.79
C TYR A 28 0.97 20.31 -10.00
N VAL A 29 0.90 18.99 -10.21
CA VAL A 29 -0.08 18.15 -9.50
C VAL A 29 0.33 17.95 -8.05
N ASN A 30 -0.58 18.26 -7.12
CA ASN A 30 -0.44 17.97 -5.71
C ASN A 30 -1.51 16.95 -5.27
N PRO A 31 -1.20 15.65 -5.17
CA PRO A 31 -2.17 14.61 -4.82
C PRO A 31 -2.75 14.72 -3.41
N PHE A 32 -2.19 15.57 -2.53
CA PHE A 32 -2.75 15.81 -1.19
C PHE A 32 -3.97 16.74 -1.19
N ILE A 33 -4.22 17.48 -2.26
CA ILE A 33 -5.43 18.31 -2.37
C ILE A 33 -6.67 17.42 -2.42
N GLY A 34 -7.64 17.68 -1.54
CA GLY A 34 -8.87 16.90 -1.43
C GLY A 34 -8.80 15.68 -0.51
N THR A 35 -7.71 15.51 0.27
CA THR A 35 -7.51 14.35 1.15
C THR A 35 -7.90 14.62 2.61
N THR A 36 -8.59 15.72 2.89
CA THR A 36 -9.05 16.10 4.25
C THR A 36 -10.47 16.65 4.24
N ASN A 37 -11.08 16.76 5.41
CA ASN A 37 -12.39 17.38 5.62
C ASN A 37 -13.50 16.78 4.73
N PHE A 38 -13.63 15.46 4.73
CA PHE A 38 -14.56 14.74 3.84
C PHE A 38 -14.20 14.81 2.35
N GLY A 39 -13.02 15.30 2.00
CA GLY A 39 -12.44 15.07 0.69
C GLY A 39 -12.34 13.56 0.46
N THR A 40 -12.66 13.13 -0.76
CA THR A 40 -12.74 11.70 -1.08
C THR A 40 -11.61 11.25 -2.00
N THR A 41 -10.59 12.10 -2.16
CA THR A 41 -9.38 11.77 -2.90
C THR A 41 -8.33 11.15 -1.99
N ASN A 42 -7.31 10.55 -2.58
CA ASN A 42 -6.18 9.98 -1.85
C ASN A 42 -4.87 10.24 -2.61
N PRO A 43 -3.72 10.29 -1.89
CA PRO A 43 -2.43 10.61 -2.50
C PRO A 43 -1.72 9.40 -3.11
N GLY A 44 -2.40 8.27 -3.26
CA GLY A 44 -1.80 7.01 -3.70
C GLY A 44 -1.24 7.05 -5.11
N ALA A 45 -0.31 6.15 -5.37
CA ALA A 45 0.25 5.94 -6.69
C ALA A 45 -0.77 5.26 -7.61
N ILE A 46 -1.05 5.88 -8.75
CA ILE A 46 -1.98 5.38 -9.78
C ILE A 46 -1.51 5.83 -11.15
N CYS A 47 -1.73 5.00 -12.19
CA CYS A 47 -1.64 5.39 -13.59
C CYS A 47 -2.96 5.97 -14.11
N PRO A 48 -2.96 6.78 -15.17
CA PRO A 48 -4.20 7.26 -15.80
C PRO A 48 -5.13 6.10 -16.18
N ASN A 49 -6.39 6.17 -15.75
CA ASN A 49 -7.40 5.13 -15.99
C ASN A 49 -6.98 3.73 -15.49
N GLY A 50 -6.06 3.67 -14.55
CA GLY A 50 -5.57 2.41 -13.97
C GLY A 50 -6.60 1.78 -13.01
N LEU A 51 -6.70 0.45 -13.05
CA LEU A 51 -7.40 -0.34 -12.02
C LEU A 51 -6.60 -0.32 -10.71
N MET A 52 -5.26 -0.41 -10.83
CA MET A 52 -4.37 -0.45 -9.68
C MET A 52 -4.12 0.96 -9.14
N SER A 53 -4.40 1.13 -7.87
CA SER A 53 -3.90 2.23 -7.05
C SER A 53 -3.28 1.67 -5.78
N VAL A 54 -2.19 2.27 -5.31
CA VAL A 54 -1.53 1.89 -4.06
C VAL A 54 -1.53 3.09 -3.14
N THR A 55 -2.31 3.00 -2.08
CA THR A 55 -2.60 4.15 -1.22
C THR A 55 -2.22 3.86 0.22
N PRO A 56 -1.59 4.81 0.94
CA PRO A 56 -1.38 4.68 2.36
C PRO A 56 -2.72 4.49 3.08
N PHE A 57 -2.75 3.57 4.04
CA PHE A 57 -3.94 3.25 4.82
C PHE A 57 -3.75 3.76 6.24
N ASN A 58 -4.47 4.82 6.60
CA ASN A 58 -4.34 5.47 7.90
C ASN A 58 -5.68 5.82 8.56
N VAL A 59 -6.77 5.22 8.11
CA VAL A 59 -8.12 5.50 8.65
C VAL A 59 -8.58 4.49 9.70
N MET A 60 -7.95 3.32 9.78
CA MET A 60 -8.25 2.27 10.75
C MET A 60 -6.96 1.69 11.36
N GLY A 61 -7.13 0.84 12.37
CA GLY A 61 -6.02 0.10 12.99
C GLY A 61 -5.34 0.81 14.15
N SER A 62 -5.81 2.00 14.56
CA SER A 62 -5.27 2.70 15.71
C SER A 62 -6.24 3.70 16.32
N ASP A 63 -6.32 3.74 17.65
CA ASP A 63 -7.01 4.79 18.40
C ASP A 63 -6.36 6.19 18.25
N LYS A 64 -5.16 6.25 17.67
CA LYS A 64 -4.47 7.51 17.38
C LYS A 64 -5.00 8.22 16.15
N ASN A 65 -5.73 7.55 15.29
CA ASN A 65 -6.37 8.14 14.14
C ASN A 65 -7.64 8.87 14.59
N VAL A 66 -7.57 10.18 14.64
CA VAL A 66 -8.59 11.08 15.27
C VAL A 66 -9.94 11.01 14.56
N TYR A 67 -9.97 10.52 13.36
CA TYR A 67 -11.12 10.56 12.48
C TYR A 67 -12.06 9.35 12.65
N ASP A 68 -11.75 8.41 13.51
CA ASP A 68 -12.47 7.12 13.64
C ASP A 68 -13.78 7.20 14.42
N LYS A 69 -14.37 8.36 14.62
CA LYS A 69 -15.62 8.42 15.41
C LYS A 69 -16.84 7.83 14.70
N ASP A 70 -16.78 7.70 13.40
CA ASP A 70 -17.84 7.12 12.57
C ASP A 70 -17.27 6.20 11.48
N ALA A 71 -16.42 5.26 11.86
CA ALA A 71 -15.72 4.27 10.99
C ALA A 71 -16.61 3.55 9.95
N ARG A 72 -17.87 3.90 9.90
CA ARG A 72 -18.86 3.38 8.96
C ARG A 72 -18.81 4.04 7.57
N TRP A 73 -18.08 5.15 7.41
CA TRP A 73 -18.19 6.02 6.23
C TRP A 73 -16.86 6.43 5.62
N TRP A 74 -15.80 5.68 5.87
CA TRP A 74 -14.54 5.89 5.18
C TRP A 74 -14.69 5.56 3.70
N SER A 75 -14.78 6.59 2.87
CA SER A 75 -14.81 6.42 1.42
C SER A 75 -13.42 6.28 0.81
N THR A 76 -12.39 6.60 1.58
CA THR A 76 -10.99 6.56 1.16
C THR A 76 -10.10 5.98 2.26
N PRO A 77 -9.02 5.29 1.93
CA PRO A 77 -8.11 4.71 2.92
C PRO A 77 -7.21 5.73 3.63
N TYR A 78 -7.23 6.99 3.21
CA TYR A 78 -6.33 8.02 3.68
C TYR A 78 -7.07 9.29 4.14
N GLU A 79 -6.64 9.83 5.27
CA GLU A 79 -7.01 11.15 5.79
C GLU A 79 -5.74 11.92 6.17
N TYR A 80 -5.60 13.14 5.65
CA TYR A 80 -4.37 13.94 5.75
C TYR A 80 -3.89 14.21 7.19
N HIS A 81 -4.82 14.36 8.14
CA HIS A 81 -4.47 14.67 9.55
C HIS A 81 -4.14 13.41 10.37
N ASN A 82 -4.39 12.23 9.85
CA ASN A 82 -4.05 10.98 10.52
C ASN A 82 -2.56 10.68 10.35
N THR A 83 -1.91 10.27 11.44
CA THR A 83 -0.46 10.06 11.48
C THR A 83 -0.06 8.61 11.77
N PHE A 84 -1.02 7.69 11.78
CA PHE A 84 -0.76 6.29 12.08
C PHE A 84 -1.09 5.39 10.89
N PHE A 85 -0.05 4.86 10.30
CA PHE A 85 -0.08 4.02 9.10
C PHE A 85 -0.18 2.53 9.46
N THR A 86 -1.04 1.80 8.76
CA THR A 86 -1.25 0.36 8.96
C THR A 86 -1.01 -0.50 7.71
N GLY A 87 -0.59 0.11 6.63
CA GLY A 87 -0.22 -0.58 5.40
C GLY A 87 -0.52 0.25 4.15
N PHE A 88 -0.21 -0.32 2.99
CA PHE A 88 -0.64 0.17 1.70
C PHE A 88 -1.82 -0.65 1.22
N SER A 89 -2.97 -0.02 1.01
CA SER A 89 -4.12 -0.67 0.38
C SER A 89 -4.01 -0.63 -1.14
N HIS A 90 -4.58 -1.62 -1.79
CA HIS A 90 -4.57 -1.75 -3.24
C HIS A 90 -5.99 -1.68 -3.78
N VAL A 91 -6.10 -1.18 -5.02
CA VAL A 91 -7.37 -1.02 -5.74
C VAL A 91 -8.33 -0.13 -4.97
N ASN A 92 -8.03 1.17 -4.97
CA ASN A 92 -8.81 2.17 -4.26
C ASN A 92 -9.59 3.02 -5.25
N LEU A 93 -10.75 3.47 -4.85
CA LEU A 93 -11.50 4.51 -5.54
C LEU A 93 -11.06 5.89 -5.04
N SER A 94 -11.18 6.90 -5.89
CA SER A 94 -10.94 8.30 -5.58
C SER A 94 -12.14 9.11 -6.02
N GLY A 95 -12.57 10.10 -5.22
CA GLY A 95 -13.72 10.93 -5.52
C GLY A 95 -15.08 10.31 -5.22
N VAL A 96 -15.13 9.14 -4.56
CA VAL A 96 -16.36 8.42 -4.22
C VAL A 96 -16.72 8.61 -2.76
N GLY A 97 -17.98 8.91 -2.48
CA GLY A 97 -18.48 9.14 -1.12
C GLY A 97 -18.88 7.89 -0.33
N CYS A 98 -18.49 6.69 -0.78
CA CYS A 98 -18.82 5.43 -0.14
C CYS A 98 -17.60 4.53 0.00
N PRO A 99 -17.46 3.78 1.11
CA PRO A 99 -16.39 2.80 1.24
C PRO A 99 -16.62 1.67 0.23
N GLU A 100 -15.63 1.44 -0.61
CA GLU A 100 -15.58 0.35 -1.57
C GLU A 100 -14.12 0.03 -1.90
N LEU A 101 -13.80 -1.24 -2.15
CA LEU A 101 -12.44 -1.69 -2.45
C LEU A 101 -11.45 -1.39 -1.30
N GLY A 102 -10.23 -0.89 -1.59
CA GLY A 102 -9.25 -0.51 -0.57
C GLY A 102 -8.82 -1.67 0.32
N SER A 103 -8.39 -2.77 -0.29
CA SER A 103 -8.01 -4.03 0.39
C SER A 103 -6.58 -4.45 0.05
N LEU A 104 -6.20 -5.69 0.38
CA LEU A 104 -4.87 -6.25 0.13
C LEU A 104 -3.77 -5.37 0.76
N LEU A 105 -3.82 -5.22 2.10
CA LEU A 105 -2.91 -4.32 2.80
C LEU A 105 -1.51 -4.91 2.90
N LEU A 106 -0.55 -4.19 2.34
CA LEU A 106 0.87 -4.53 2.34
C LEU A 106 1.60 -3.67 3.38
N MET A 107 2.21 -4.30 4.40
CA MET A 107 2.88 -3.60 5.49
C MET A 107 4.31 -4.12 5.70
N PRO A 108 5.35 -3.28 5.57
CA PRO A 108 6.70 -3.63 6.00
C PRO A 108 6.86 -3.34 7.50
N THR A 109 7.52 -4.25 8.21
CA THR A 109 7.85 -4.09 9.64
C THR A 109 9.29 -4.54 9.92
N SER A 110 9.85 -4.15 11.07
CA SER A 110 11.14 -4.66 11.57
C SER A 110 11.05 -4.99 13.05
N GLY A 111 11.94 -5.89 13.51
CA GLY A 111 11.94 -6.46 14.86
C GLY A 111 11.05 -7.69 14.94
N GLU A 112 10.51 -8.00 16.11
CA GLU A 112 9.67 -9.17 16.34
C GLU A 112 8.43 -9.20 15.42
N LEU A 113 8.15 -10.36 14.83
CA LEU A 113 7.00 -10.54 13.96
C LEU A 113 5.68 -10.35 14.74
N ASN A 114 4.92 -9.35 14.35
CA ASN A 114 3.58 -9.11 14.84
C ASN A 114 2.61 -9.03 13.64
N VAL A 115 1.53 -9.80 13.67
CA VAL A 115 0.53 -9.89 12.60
C VAL A 115 -0.82 -9.26 12.98
N ASP A 116 -0.93 -8.74 14.19
CA ASP A 116 -2.12 -8.02 14.65
C ASP A 116 -2.10 -6.59 14.11
N TYR A 117 -3.01 -6.26 13.19
CA TYR A 117 -3.05 -4.97 12.52
C TYR A 117 -3.29 -3.79 13.48
N LYS A 118 -3.91 -4.02 14.63
CA LYS A 118 -4.07 -3.02 15.69
C LYS A 118 -2.75 -2.69 16.40
N GLN A 119 -1.73 -3.53 16.24
CA GLN A 119 -0.45 -3.42 16.94
C GLN A 119 0.75 -3.20 16.04
N TYR A 120 0.73 -3.70 14.79
CA TYR A 120 1.89 -3.58 13.89
C TYR A 120 2.01 -2.23 13.20
N GLY A 121 1.03 -1.36 13.30
CA GLY A 121 1.08 -0.04 12.67
C GLY A 121 2.22 0.84 13.18
N SER A 122 2.49 1.93 12.49
CA SER A 122 3.56 2.88 12.78
C SER A 122 3.10 4.31 12.56
N GLU A 123 3.55 5.22 13.39
CA GLU A 123 3.61 6.62 13.00
C GLU A 123 4.53 6.77 11.78
N TYR A 124 4.28 7.78 10.95
CA TYR A 124 5.04 8.02 9.74
C TYR A 124 5.31 9.51 9.54
N ALA A 125 6.31 9.80 8.73
CA ALA A 125 6.76 11.15 8.41
C ALA A 125 7.36 11.17 6.99
N LEU A 126 7.79 12.35 6.55
CA LEU A 126 8.46 12.55 5.26
C LEU A 126 7.62 12.05 4.09
N GLU A 127 6.32 12.38 4.11
CA GLU A 127 5.44 12.05 3.00
C GLU A 127 5.82 12.80 1.74
N GLU A 128 5.83 12.08 0.64
CA GLU A 128 5.98 12.61 -0.71
C GLU A 128 4.98 11.93 -1.63
N ALA A 129 4.26 12.72 -2.43
CA ALA A 129 3.33 12.21 -3.43
C ALA A 129 3.38 13.05 -4.70
N HIS A 130 3.41 12.38 -5.82
CA HIS A 130 3.22 12.97 -7.14
C HIS A 130 2.57 11.92 -8.08
N PRO A 131 2.07 12.29 -9.26
CA PRO A 131 1.40 11.35 -10.14
C PRO A 131 2.21 10.07 -10.38
N GLY A 132 1.62 8.93 -9.99
CA GLY A 132 2.24 7.62 -10.13
C GLY A 132 3.22 7.21 -9.02
N TYR A 133 3.38 8.01 -7.96
CA TYR A 133 4.33 7.74 -6.89
C TYR A 133 3.83 8.22 -5.53
N TYR A 134 4.14 7.45 -4.49
CA TYR A 134 4.00 7.87 -3.09
C TYR A 134 5.14 7.28 -2.26
N ALA A 135 5.60 8.04 -1.26
CA ALA A 135 6.61 7.61 -0.28
C ALA A 135 6.33 8.14 1.11
N ASN A 136 6.79 7.42 2.12
CA ASN A 136 6.87 7.88 3.50
C ASN A 136 7.97 7.14 4.27
N ARG A 137 8.23 7.59 5.50
CA ARG A 137 9.11 6.92 6.45
C ARG A 137 8.33 6.43 7.66
N LEU A 138 8.33 5.13 7.91
CA LEU A 138 7.75 4.52 9.10
C LEU A 138 8.68 4.74 10.29
N THR A 139 8.31 5.65 11.20
CA THR A 139 9.21 6.12 12.26
C THR A 139 9.49 5.08 13.33
N ARG A 140 8.50 4.23 13.65
CA ARG A 140 8.65 3.11 14.60
C ARG A 140 9.71 2.11 14.15
N TYR A 141 9.76 1.85 12.85
CA TYR A 141 10.59 0.80 12.26
C TYR A 141 11.84 1.31 11.58
N GLY A 142 11.94 2.62 11.32
CA GLY A 142 13.04 3.21 10.57
C GLY A 142 13.09 2.76 9.11
N ILE A 143 11.93 2.40 8.53
CA ILE A 143 11.81 1.90 7.16
C ILE A 143 11.38 3.05 6.25
N ASP A 144 12.11 3.27 5.16
CA ASP A 144 11.65 4.13 4.08
C ASP A 144 10.81 3.29 3.10
N THR A 145 9.63 3.78 2.75
CA THR A 145 8.70 3.08 1.89
C THR A 145 8.42 3.90 0.64
N GLU A 146 8.38 3.23 -0.49
CA GLU A 146 8.07 3.83 -1.79
C GLU A 146 7.14 2.90 -2.55
N VAL A 147 6.14 3.46 -3.23
CA VAL A 147 5.20 2.69 -4.04
C VAL A 147 4.92 3.37 -5.37
N SER A 148 4.69 2.58 -6.39
CA SER A 148 4.27 2.99 -7.72
C SER A 148 3.33 1.98 -8.33
N ALA A 149 2.67 2.34 -9.44
CA ALA A 149 1.70 1.49 -10.10
C ALA A 149 1.85 1.54 -11.63
N THR A 150 1.42 0.46 -12.26
CA THR A 150 1.04 0.38 -13.67
C THR A 150 -0.49 0.26 -13.76
N PRO A 151 -1.13 0.19 -14.91
CA PRO A 151 -2.59 0.13 -14.97
C PRO A 151 -3.25 -1.00 -14.15
N ARG A 152 -2.58 -2.16 -13.98
CA ARG A 152 -3.16 -3.33 -13.30
C ARG A 152 -2.23 -3.99 -12.29
N THR A 153 -1.07 -3.39 -12.06
CA THR A 153 -0.07 -3.93 -11.13
C THR A 153 0.55 -2.85 -10.27
N SER A 154 1.12 -3.22 -9.14
CA SER A 154 1.87 -2.34 -8.27
C SER A 154 3.29 -2.82 -8.06
N ILE A 155 4.16 -1.90 -7.67
CA ILE A 155 5.48 -2.19 -7.15
C ILE A 155 5.72 -1.36 -5.89
N ALA A 156 6.28 -2.01 -4.87
CA ALA A 156 6.75 -1.35 -3.66
C ALA A 156 8.25 -1.59 -3.47
N ARG A 157 8.93 -0.62 -2.91
CA ARG A 157 10.33 -0.70 -2.48
C ARG A 157 10.43 -0.28 -1.02
N PHE A 158 10.94 -1.18 -0.18
CA PHE A 158 11.11 -0.96 1.25
C PHE A 158 12.60 -0.98 1.58
N THR A 159 13.12 0.12 2.14
CA THR A 159 14.51 0.23 2.57
C THR A 159 14.59 0.03 4.09
N TYR A 160 15.24 -1.03 4.51
CA TYR A 160 15.29 -1.47 5.90
C TYR A 160 16.50 -0.95 6.66
N PRO A 161 16.39 -0.70 7.99
CA PRO A 161 17.50 -0.29 8.82
C PRO A 161 18.49 -1.43 9.15
N GLY A 162 18.11 -2.68 8.83
CA GLY A 162 18.88 -3.89 9.14
C GLY A 162 18.25 -4.70 10.28
N GLY A 163 18.64 -5.98 10.36
CA GLY A 163 18.13 -6.96 11.32
C GLY A 163 16.87 -7.65 10.87
N GLU A 164 16.14 -8.20 11.84
CA GLU A 164 14.87 -8.91 11.56
C GLU A 164 13.85 -7.98 10.91
N SER A 165 13.35 -8.39 9.76
CA SER A 165 12.52 -7.57 8.89
C SER A 165 11.43 -8.41 8.25
N HIS A 166 10.24 -7.82 8.05
CA HIS A 166 9.09 -8.55 7.53
C HIS A 166 8.34 -7.74 6.49
N ILE A 167 7.66 -8.47 5.61
CA ILE A 167 6.62 -7.96 4.73
C ILE A 167 5.35 -8.74 5.04
N LEU A 168 4.28 -8.06 5.36
CA LEU A 168 2.97 -8.61 5.69
C LEU A 168 2.00 -8.28 4.55
N LEU A 169 1.24 -9.27 4.06
CA LEU A 169 0.06 -9.04 3.23
C LEU A 169 -1.16 -9.45 4.04
N ASN A 170 -1.94 -8.48 4.48
CA ASN A 170 -3.15 -8.69 5.25
C ASN A 170 -4.37 -8.73 4.32
N LEU A 171 -5.12 -9.81 4.37
CA LEU A 171 -6.34 -10.04 3.61
C LEU A 171 -7.60 -9.92 4.48
N GLY A 172 -7.45 -9.68 5.78
CA GLY A 172 -8.57 -9.52 6.73
C GLY A 172 -9.08 -8.09 6.82
N GLU A 173 -8.24 -7.11 6.48
CA GLU A 173 -8.52 -5.71 6.70
C GLU A 173 -8.58 -4.93 5.38
N GLY A 174 -9.34 -3.83 5.39
CA GLY A 174 -9.55 -2.93 4.27
C GLY A 174 -10.71 -1.99 4.54
N LEU A 175 -11.07 -1.17 3.57
CA LEU A 175 -12.28 -0.32 3.65
C LEU A 175 -13.55 -1.18 3.63
N THR A 176 -13.52 -2.27 2.88
CA THR A 176 -14.60 -3.27 2.84
C THR A 176 -14.07 -4.57 3.41
N ASN A 177 -14.65 -4.99 4.53
CA ASN A 177 -14.24 -6.19 5.28
C ASN A 177 -15.15 -7.36 4.97
N GLU A 178 -15.32 -7.64 3.68
CA GLU A 178 -16.09 -8.80 3.27
C GLU A 178 -15.32 -10.08 3.58
N SER A 179 -16.05 -11.07 4.03
CA SER A 179 -15.48 -12.35 4.39
C SER A 179 -15.12 -13.18 3.16
N GLY A 180 -14.11 -14.01 3.32
CA GLY A 180 -13.68 -14.98 2.32
C GLY A 180 -12.46 -14.51 1.54
N ALA A 181 -11.30 -14.88 2.04
CA ALA A 181 -10.04 -14.78 1.31
C ALA A 181 -9.41 -16.17 1.17
N THR A 182 -8.63 -16.34 0.12
CA THR A 182 -7.76 -17.49 -0.10
C THR A 182 -6.37 -17.03 -0.45
N ILE A 183 -5.36 -17.76 0.00
CA ILE A 183 -3.97 -17.52 -0.41
C ILE A 183 -3.21 -18.83 -0.42
N ARG A 184 -2.43 -19.07 -1.47
CA ARG A 184 -1.56 -20.24 -1.57
C ARG A 184 -0.15 -19.87 -2.01
N LYS A 185 0.81 -20.68 -1.58
CA LYS A 185 2.21 -20.58 -1.99
C LYS A 185 2.40 -21.25 -3.35
N VAL A 186 2.95 -20.50 -4.30
CA VAL A 186 3.36 -20.99 -5.62
C VAL A 186 4.86 -21.36 -5.61
N SER A 187 5.67 -20.46 -5.05
CA SER A 187 7.12 -20.66 -4.88
C SER A 187 7.60 -20.01 -3.57
N ASP A 188 8.90 -20.02 -3.33
CA ASP A 188 9.45 -19.30 -2.16
C ASP A 188 9.28 -17.78 -2.25
N THR A 189 9.12 -17.25 -3.46
CA THR A 189 9.00 -15.81 -3.71
C THR A 189 7.67 -15.38 -4.33
N GLU A 190 6.73 -16.32 -4.53
CA GLU A 190 5.45 -16.03 -5.16
C GLU A 190 4.30 -16.68 -4.43
N TYR A 191 3.26 -15.89 -4.19
CA TYR A 191 1.97 -16.32 -3.65
C TYR A 191 0.84 -15.76 -4.52
N GLU A 192 -0.30 -16.44 -4.49
CA GLU A 192 -1.49 -16.04 -5.23
C GLU A 192 -2.75 -16.30 -4.40
N GLY A 193 -3.83 -15.63 -4.74
CA GLY A 193 -5.07 -15.83 -4.01
C GLY A 193 -6.21 -14.95 -4.50
N SER A 194 -7.22 -14.87 -3.66
CA SER A 194 -8.39 -14.04 -3.89
C SER A 194 -8.93 -13.49 -2.57
N LYS A 195 -9.67 -12.40 -2.67
CA LYS A 195 -10.47 -11.85 -1.57
C LYS A 195 -11.84 -11.45 -2.10
N LEU A 196 -12.88 -11.75 -1.34
CA LEU A 196 -14.20 -11.22 -1.61
C LEU A 196 -14.28 -9.77 -1.18
N LEU A 197 -14.77 -8.93 -2.07
CA LEU A 197 -15.07 -7.53 -1.89
C LEU A 197 -16.53 -7.29 -2.22
N GLY A 198 -17.07 -6.13 -1.86
CA GLY A 198 -18.40 -5.78 -2.28
C GLY A 198 -19.19 -5.06 -1.22
N GLY A 199 -20.48 -4.95 -1.45
CA GLY A 199 -21.39 -4.22 -0.60
C GLY A 199 -21.41 -2.73 -0.91
N PHE A 200 -21.20 -2.37 -2.19
CA PHE A 200 -21.19 -0.98 -2.64
C PHE A 200 -22.18 -0.12 -1.85
N CYS A 201 -21.66 0.91 -1.22
CA CYS A 201 -22.41 1.84 -0.39
C CYS A 201 -23.26 1.18 0.69
N TYR A 202 -22.79 0.08 1.31
CA TYR A 202 -23.44 -0.52 2.47
C TYR A 202 -24.86 -1.11 2.23
N TYR A 203 -25.50 -0.77 1.12
CA TYR A 203 -26.89 -1.11 0.85
C TYR A 203 -27.07 -2.37 0.02
N ASN A 204 -26.04 -2.80 -0.70
CA ASN A 204 -26.12 -3.99 -1.54
C ASN A 204 -25.27 -5.15 -0.99
N ARG A 205 -25.77 -5.79 0.06
CA ARG A 205 -25.12 -6.97 0.67
C ARG A 205 -24.95 -8.16 -0.29
N GLN A 206 -25.59 -8.13 -1.45
CA GLN A 206 -25.51 -9.18 -2.47
C GLN A 206 -24.49 -8.86 -3.57
N GLY A 207 -23.96 -7.65 -3.60
CA GLY A 207 -22.98 -7.21 -4.59
C GLY A 207 -21.55 -7.67 -4.26
N VAL A 208 -21.38 -8.91 -3.79
CA VAL A 208 -20.05 -9.45 -3.45
C VAL A 208 -19.40 -10.01 -4.71
N PHE A 209 -18.14 -9.65 -4.93
CA PHE A 209 -17.33 -10.09 -6.05
C PHE A 209 -15.87 -10.35 -5.63
N PRO A 210 -15.18 -11.30 -6.29
CA PRO A 210 -13.79 -11.57 -5.97
C PRO A 210 -12.84 -10.58 -6.64
N ILE A 211 -11.77 -10.23 -5.93
CA ILE A 211 -10.53 -9.77 -6.53
C ILE A 211 -9.48 -10.88 -6.43
N TYR A 212 -8.79 -11.13 -7.52
CA TYR A 212 -7.69 -12.10 -7.60
C TYR A 212 -6.37 -11.36 -7.62
N PHE A 213 -5.35 -11.93 -6.98
CA PHE A 213 -4.04 -11.32 -6.92
C PHE A 213 -2.90 -12.36 -7.08
N VAL A 214 -1.76 -11.86 -7.55
CA VAL A 214 -0.46 -12.53 -7.49
C VAL A 214 0.52 -11.56 -6.86
N ILE A 215 1.24 -12.01 -5.84
CA ILE A 215 2.29 -11.21 -5.17
C ILE A 215 3.64 -11.89 -5.36
N ARG A 216 4.67 -11.10 -5.68
CA ARG A 216 6.06 -11.53 -5.82
C ARG A 216 6.98 -10.66 -4.98
N VAL A 217 8.02 -11.29 -4.41
CA VAL A 217 9.12 -10.60 -3.71
C VAL A 217 10.44 -10.85 -4.46
N ASN A 218 11.30 -9.84 -4.54
CA ASN A 218 12.57 -9.94 -5.29
C ASN A 218 13.65 -10.77 -4.59
N LYS A 219 13.47 -11.08 -3.31
CA LYS A 219 14.42 -11.84 -2.50
C LYS A 219 13.72 -13.00 -1.82
N LYS A 220 14.33 -14.18 -1.86
CA LYS A 220 13.83 -15.35 -1.11
C LYS A 220 13.87 -15.03 0.40
N PRO A 221 12.75 -15.15 1.13
CA PRO A 221 12.69 -14.97 2.56
C PRO A 221 13.41 -16.11 3.30
N LEU A 222 13.92 -15.84 4.49
CA LEU A 222 14.42 -16.87 5.42
C LEU A 222 13.27 -17.75 5.90
N GLN A 223 12.12 -17.14 6.16
CA GLN A 223 10.90 -17.80 6.55
C GLN A 223 9.70 -17.11 5.91
N SER A 224 8.71 -17.89 5.53
CA SER A 224 7.39 -17.39 5.15
C SER A 224 6.32 -18.28 5.76
N GLY A 225 5.15 -17.73 5.96
CA GLY A 225 4.03 -18.45 6.55
C GLY A 225 2.75 -17.64 6.47
N TYR A 226 1.72 -18.23 7.03
CA TYR A 226 0.40 -17.63 7.08
C TYR A 226 0.02 -17.29 8.51
N TRP A 227 -0.93 -16.40 8.66
CA TRP A 227 -1.66 -16.26 9.92
C TRP A 227 -3.16 -16.33 9.70
N LYS A 228 -3.87 -16.66 10.76
CA LYS A 228 -5.32 -16.65 10.80
C LYS A 228 -5.77 -16.24 12.18
N LYS A 229 -6.73 -15.30 12.26
CA LYS A 229 -7.39 -14.96 13.51
C LYS A 229 -8.26 -16.14 13.95
N GLN A 230 -8.07 -16.56 15.18
CA GLN A 230 -8.85 -17.67 15.76
C GLN A 230 -10.23 -17.15 16.14
N ARG A 231 -11.27 -17.80 15.66
CA ARG A 231 -12.63 -17.55 16.17
C ARG A 231 -12.82 -18.20 17.54
N PRO A 232 -13.62 -17.60 18.44
CA PRO A 232 -13.99 -18.25 19.71
C PRO A 232 -14.68 -19.59 19.44
N MET A 233 -14.50 -20.52 20.35
CA MET A 233 -15.27 -21.77 20.32
C MET A 233 -16.74 -21.47 20.61
N THR A 234 -17.65 -22.12 19.90
CA THR A 234 -19.10 -22.01 20.11
C THR A 234 -19.46 -22.30 21.58
N GLY A 235 -20.24 -21.45 22.21
CA GLY A 235 -20.65 -21.58 23.62
C GLY A 235 -19.87 -20.72 24.61
N VAL A 236 -18.83 -20.01 24.17
CA VAL A 236 -18.03 -19.09 24.99
C VAL A 236 -18.14 -17.65 24.49
N GLU A 237 -19.02 -17.43 23.54
CA GLU A 237 -19.14 -16.15 22.81
C GLU A 237 -19.54 -14.97 23.70
N ALA A 238 -20.22 -15.24 24.81
CA ALA A 238 -20.69 -14.18 25.71
C ALA A 238 -19.57 -13.45 26.48
N GLU A 239 -18.40 -14.09 26.61
CA GLU A 239 -17.23 -13.54 27.31
C GLU A 239 -16.06 -13.23 26.35
N TRP A 240 -16.23 -13.52 25.07
CA TRP A 240 -15.19 -13.37 24.07
C TRP A 240 -15.39 -12.07 23.30
N ASP A 241 -14.41 -11.19 23.41
CA ASP A 241 -14.30 -10.05 22.52
C ASP A 241 -13.80 -10.52 21.15
N PRO A 242 -14.61 -10.46 20.08
CA PRO A 242 -14.19 -10.87 18.75
C PRO A 242 -13.01 -10.05 18.23
N ASP A 243 -12.80 -8.85 18.76
CA ASP A 243 -11.67 -7.99 18.41
C ASP A 243 -10.38 -8.40 19.10
N ASN A 244 -10.44 -9.18 20.17
CA ASN A 244 -9.29 -9.72 20.90
C ASN A 244 -8.95 -11.19 20.53
N GLY A 245 -9.48 -11.69 19.42
CA GLY A 245 -9.11 -13.01 18.93
C GLY A 245 -7.61 -13.12 18.67
N LYS A 246 -6.97 -14.15 19.21
CA LYS A 246 -5.54 -14.39 19.01
C LYS A 246 -5.27 -14.86 17.60
N TYR A 247 -4.24 -14.30 16.97
CA TYR A 247 -3.74 -14.80 15.71
C TYR A 247 -2.89 -16.06 15.92
N LYS A 248 -3.10 -17.05 15.06
CA LYS A 248 -2.25 -18.23 14.98
C LYS A 248 -1.40 -18.18 13.74
N ILE A 249 -0.09 -18.41 13.90
CA ILE A 249 0.91 -18.42 12.84
C ILE A 249 1.18 -19.85 12.39
N TYR A 250 1.26 -20.04 11.08
CA TYR A 250 1.47 -21.33 10.42
C TYR A 250 2.70 -21.24 9.51
N THR A 251 3.78 -21.88 9.88
CA THR A 251 5.06 -21.87 9.14
C THR A 251 5.39 -23.19 8.46
N ARG A 252 4.65 -24.26 8.74
CA ARG A 252 4.93 -25.60 8.22
C ARG A 252 3.65 -26.28 7.76
N TYR A 253 3.79 -27.16 6.76
CA TYR A 253 2.75 -28.06 6.25
C TYR A 253 1.51 -27.37 5.61
N THR A 254 1.44 -26.06 5.63
CA THR A 254 0.33 -25.30 5.05
C THR A 254 0.77 -24.76 3.70
N LYS A 255 0.14 -25.26 2.63
CA LYS A 255 0.36 -24.76 1.26
C LYS A 255 -0.65 -23.70 0.86
N GLU A 256 -1.81 -23.72 1.49
CA GLU A 256 -2.96 -22.86 1.21
C GLU A 256 -3.66 -22.49 2.52
N MET A 257 -4.19 -21.28 2.60
CA MET A 257 -5.00 -20.79 3.71
C MET A 257 -6.27 -20.17 3.17
N SER A 258 -7.39 -20.40 3.86
CA SER A 258 -8.66 -19.73 3.57
C SER A 258 -9.32 -19.25 4.85
N GLY A 259 -10.06 -18.15 4.75
CA GLY A 259 -10.79 -17.56 5.89
C GLY A 259 -11.06 -16.08 5.69
N ASP A 260 -11.63 -15.47 6.72
CA ASP A 260 -12.00 -14.07 6.70
C ASP A 260 -10.80 -13.19 7.05
N ASP A 261 -10.12 -13.53 8.12
CA ASP A 261 -9.06 -12.72 8.73
C ASP A 261 -7.74 -13.51 8.68
N ILE A 262 -7.15 -13.51 7.49
CA ILE A 262 -5.94 -14.24 7.16
C ILE A 262 -4.91 -13.33 6.49
N GLY A 263 -3.68 -13.80 6.44
CA GLY A 263 -2.62 -13.16 5.68
C GLY A 263 -1.37 -14.02 5.52
N VAL A 264 -0.38 -13.45 4.85
CA VAL A 264 0.93 -14.07 4.63
C VAL A 264 2.03 -13.12 5.05
N PHE A 265 3.10 -13.66 5.61
CA PHE A 265 4.30 -12.91 5.94
C PHE A 265 5.54 -13.51 5.27
N PHE A 266 6.50 -12.63 5.01
CA PHE A 266 7.83 -12.94 4.52
C PHE A 266 8.85 -12.33 5.48
N SER A 267 9.71 -13.16 6.08
CA SER A 267 10.71 -12.73 7.06
C SER A 267 12.12 -12.80 6.48
N TYR A 268 12.91 -11.80 6.78
CA TYR A 268 14.28 -11.61 6.30
C TYR A 268 15.20 -11.23 7.47
N ASP A 269 16.48 -11.44 7.26
CA ASP A 269 17.54 -10.75 7.97
C ASP A 269 18.19 -9.79 6.98
N THR A 270 17.95 -8.49 7.17
CA THR A 270 18.39 -7.45 6.25
C THR A 270 19.64 -6.75 6.75
N LYS A 271 20.43 -6.22 5.82
CA LYS A 271 21.51 -5.28 6.13
C LYS A 271 20.97 -3.85 6.19
N PRO A 272 21.64 -2.93 6.91
CA PRO A 272 21.30 -1.51 6.86
C PRO A 272 21.29 -0.99 5.42
N GLY A 273 20.18 -0.35 5.01
CA GLY A 273 19.98 0.16 3.66
C GLY A 273 19.59 -0.90 2.63
N GLU A 274 19.38 -2.15 3.04
CA GLU A 274 18.93 -3.19 2.10
C GLU A 274 17.49 -2.95 1.66
N GLN A 275 17.29 -3.08 0.34
CA GLN A 275 16.00 -2.87 -0.30
C GLN A 275 15.34 -4.20 -0.65
N ILE A 276 14.08 -4.34 -0.27
CA ILE A 276 13.23 -5.44 -0.73
C ILE A 276 12.10 -4.85 -1.55
N GLN A 277 11.89 -5.42 -2.75
CA GLN A 277 10.84 -5.00 -3.64
C GLN A 277 9.73 -6.05 -3.70
N VAL A 278 8.50 -5.57 -3.78
CA VAL A 278 7.28 -6.38 -3.89
C VAL A 278 6.51 -5.94 -5.11
N GLN A 279 6.07 -6.89 -5.90
CA GLN A 279 5.14 -6.67 -7.01
C GLN A 279 3.81 -7.34 -6.71
N MET A 280 2.71 -6.70 -7.11
CA MET A 280 1.38 -7.30 -7.05
C MET A 280 0.62 -7.04 -8.35
N GLY A 281 0.13 -8.11 -8.96
CA GLY A 281 -0.81 -8.04 -10.08
C GLY A 281 -2.22 -8.38 -9.59
N VAL A 282 -3.24 -7.69 -10.11
CA VAL A 282 -4.64 -7.93 -9.74
C VAL A 282 -5.53 -8.13 -10.96
N SER A 283 -6.67 -8.79 -10.73
CA SER A 283 -7.72 -8.98 -11.72
C SER A 283 -9.06 -9.24 -11.03
N PHE A 284 -10.15 -8.80 -11.64
CA PHE A 284 -11.52 -9.21 -11.25
C PHE A 284 -12.03 -10.45 -12.01
N VAL A 285 -11.16 -11.06 -12.83
CA VAL A 285 -11.54 -12.21 -13.68
C VAL A 285 -11.01 -13.52 -13.11
N SER A 286 -9.69 -13.63 -12.92
CA SER A 286 -9.06 -14.84 -12.39
C SER A 286 -7.65 -14.59 -11.89
N ILE A 287 -7.07 -15.58 -11.19
CA ILE A 287 -5.64 -15.58 -10.78
C ILE A 287 -4.73 -15.57 -12.01
N GLU A 288 -5.08 -16.33 -13.05
CA GLU A 288 -4.32 -16.40 -14.31
C GLU A 288 -4.25 -15.02 -14.98
N ASN A 289 -5.36 -14.27 -14.99
CA ASN A 289 -5.39 -12.90 -15.50
C ASN A 289 -4.56 -11.95 -14.63
N ALA A 290 -4.61 -12.07 -13.30
CA ALA A 290 -3.75 -11.29 -12.41
C ALA A 290 -2.26 -11.54 -12.69
N ARG A 291 -1.89 -12.79 -12.96
CA ARG A 291 -0.54 -13.21 -13.36
C ARG A 291 -0.15 -12.63 -14.72
N GLN A 292 -1.02 -12.74 -15.72
CA GLN A 292 -0.78 -12.19 -17.06
C GLN A 292 -0.61 -10.67 -17.01
N ASN A 293 -1.40 -9.96 -16.17
CA ASN A 293 -1.24 -8.54 -15.95
C ASN A 293 0.15 -8.25 -15.40
N LEU A 294 0.59 -8.99 -14.37
CA LEU A 294 1.91 -8.81 -13.77
C LEU A 294 3.04 -9.08 -14.77
N ASP A 295 2.98 -10.18 -15.51
CA ASP A 295 4.01 -10.59 -16.47
C ASP A 295 4.09 -9.63 -17.67
N SER A 296 2.96 -9.03 -18.08
CA SER A 296 2.93 -8.12 -19.22
C SER A 296 3.37 -6.69 -18.87
N GLU A 297 3.05 -6.21 -17.66
CA GLU A 297 3.29 -4.83 -17.27
C GLU A 297 4.61 -4.63 -16.52
N GLN A 298 5.13 -5.69 -15.84
CA GLN A 298 6.36 -5.61 -15.08
C GLN A 298 7.32 -6.77 -15.42
N GLN A 299 8.32 -6.49 -16.21
CA GLN A 299 9.40 -7.45 -16.53
C GLN A 299 10.56 -7.32 -15.53
N GLY A 300 10.42 -8.00 -14.39
CA GLY A 300 11.37 -7.92 -13.27
C GLY A 300 11.13 -6.69 -12.38
N PHE A 301 11.93 -6.61 -11.32
CA PHE A 301 11.80 -5.60 -10.28
C PHE A 301 12.50 -4.29 -10.67
N GLN A 302 11.82 -3.44 -11.43
CA GLN A 302 12.35 -2.19 -11.99
C GLN A 302 11.58 -0.98 -11.45
N PHE A 303 11.67 -0.75 -10.15
CA PHE A 303 10.91 0.29 -9.45
C PHE A 303 11.00 1.66 -10.12
N ASP A 304 12.22 2.15 -10.37
CA ASP A 304 12.44 3.49 -10.91
C ASP A 304 11.87 3.64 -12.33
N LYS A 305 11.90 2.56 -13.13
CA LYS A 305 11.29 2.56 -14.45
C LYS A 305 9.77 2.68 -14.37
N VAL A 306 9.13 1.95 -13.44
CA VAL A 306 7.67 2.01 -13.25
C VAL A 306 7.26 3.43 -12.84
N CYS A 307 7.99 4.07 -11.91
CA CYS A 307 7.74 5.45 -11.52
C CYS A 307 7.85 6.42 -12.70
N LEU A 308 8.91 6.31 -13.49
CA LEU A 308 9.13 7.17 -14.64
C LEU A 308 8.03 6.99 -15.70
N ASP A 309 7.67 5.74 -16.00
CA ASP A 309 6.63 5.43 -16.99
C ASP A 309 5.26 5.96 -16.53
N ALA A 310 4.92 5.81 -15.24
CA ALA A 310 3.68 6.33 -14.69
C ALA A 310 3.62 7.87 -14.76
N ARG A 311 4.72 8.55 -14.39
CA ARG A 311 4.84 10.00 -14.50
C ARG A 311 4.67 10.47 -15.92
N ASN A 312 5.34 9.83 -16.89
CA ASN A 312 5.26 10.19 -18.30
C ASN A 312 3.83 10.02 -18.84
N GLN A 313 3.13 8.94 -18.51
CA GLN A 313 1.74 8.74 -18.89
C GLN A 313 0.83 9.85 -18.34
N TRP A 314 1.03 10.28 -17.10
CA TRP A 314 0.31 11.40 -16.53
C TRP A 314 0.64 12.71 -17.25
N ASN A 315 1.91 12.96 -17.56
CA ASN A 315 2.30 14.17 -18.27
C ASN A 315 1.68 14.24 -19.67
N ASP A 316 1.64 13.11 -20.38
CA ASP A 316 1.03 13.02 -21.72
C ASP A 316 -0.48 13.37 -21.69
N ILE A 317 -1.18 12.97 -20.64
CA ILE A 317 -2.61 13.28 -20.48
C ILE A 317 -2.83 14.72 -20.06
N LEU A 318 -2.10 15.17 -19.05
CA LEU A 318 -2.23 16.52 -18.50
C LEU A 318 -1.83 17.59 -19.53
N SER A 319 -0.85 17.31 -20.39
CA SER A 319 -0.40 18.19 -21.46
C SER A 319 -1.39 18.36 -22.63
N ARG A 320 -2.52 17.63 -22.59
CA ARG A 320 -3.58 17.87 -23.58
C ARG A 320 -4.31 19.19 -23.38
N ILE A 321 -4.17 19.78 -22.19
CA ILE A 321 -4.70 21.10 -21.86
C ILE A 321 -3.53 21.94 -21.35
N GLU A 322 -3.10 22.89 -22.15
CA GLU A 322 -2.04 23.83 -21.81
C GLU A 322 -2.66 25.09 -21.20
N VAL A 323 -2.15 25.53 -20.05
CA VAL A 323 -2.57 26.76 -19.36
C VAL A 323 -1.43 27.75 -19.41
N GLU A 324 -1.66 28.87 -20.13
CA GLU A 324 -0.75 29.99 -20.17
C GLU A 324 -1.11 31.06 -19.12
N GLY A 325 -0.09 31.64 -18.49
CA GLY A 325 -0.28 32.65 -17.44
C GLY A 325 -0.74 32.07 -16.11
N GLY A 326 -1.21 32.94 -15.22
CA GLY A 326 -1.58 32.55 -13.85
C GLY A 326 -0.36 32.34 -12.93
N SER A 327 -0.64 32.17 -11.62
CA SER A 327 0.37 31.81 -10.64
C SER A 327 0.58 30.29 -10.60
N ASP A 328 1.68 29.83 -10.00
CA ASP A 328 1.93 28.40 -9.77
C ASP A 328 0.85 27.77 -8.91
N GLU A 329 0.29 28.51 -7.94
CA GLU A 329 -0.85 28.05 -7.14
C GLU A 329 -2.08 27.80 -8.01
N GLN A 330 -2.41 28.69 -8.93
CA GLN A 330 -3.54 28.52 -9.85
C GLN A 330 -3.32 27.32 -10.79
N LYS A 331 -2.11 27.14 -11.30
CA LYS A 331 -1.74 25.98 -12.11
C LYS A 331 -1.83 24.69 -11.29
N THR A 332 -1.38 24.70 -10.02
CA THR A 332 -1.49 23.56 -9.10
C THR A 332 -2.94 23.16 -8.89
N ILE A 333 -3.82 24.10 -8.62
CA ILE A 333 -5.26 23.84 -8.46
C ILE A 333 -5.84 23.26 -9.74
N PHE A 334 -5.52 23.85 -10.89
CA PHE A 334 -6.04 23.42 -12.17
C PHE A 334 -5.58 22.00 -12.55
N TYR A 335 -4.27 21.73 -12.53
CA TYR A 335 -3.75 20.42 -12.93
C TYR A 335 -4.04 19.33 -11.90
N THR A 336 -4.17 19.67 -10.60
CA THR A 336 -4.63 18.71 -9.61
C THR A 336 -6.09 18.36 -9.80
N ALA A 337 -6.95 19.33 -10.12
CA ALA A 337 -8.35 19.04 -10.46
C ALA A 337 -8.45 18.15 -11.71
N LEU A 338 -7.66 18.40 -12.73
CA LEU A 338 -7.59 17.59 -13.94
C LEU A 338 -7.07 16.16 -13.66
N TYR A 339 -6.10 16.03 -12.75
CA TYR A 339 -5.58 14.73 -12.30
C TYR A 339 -6.64 13.88 -11.60
N HIS A 340 -7.56 14.48 -10.85
CA HIS A 340 -8.62 13.80 -10.13
C HIS A 340 -9.88 13.51 -10.98
N MET A 341 -9.94 13.97 -12.22
CA MET A 341 -11.05 13.68 -13.15
C MET A 341 -10.93 12.30 -13.78
#